data_53bf4600a04d26e2db1b9ed7a1666295
#
_entry.id   53bf4600a04d26e2db1b9ed7a1666295
#
_cell.length_a   1.000
_cell.length_b   1.000
_cell.length_c   1.000
_cell.angle_alpha   90.00
_cell.angle_beta   90.00
_cell.angle_gamma   90.00
#
_symmetry.space_group_name_H-M   'P 1'
#
loop_
_entity.id
_entity.type
_entity.pdbx_description
1 polymer ?
#
loop_
_entity_poly.entity_id
_entity_poly.type
_entity_poly.pdbx_seq_one_letter_code
_entity_poly.pdbx_strand_id
1 'polypeptide(L)'
;MKYSEEYLPWSSFLNRKGGLQKVAAVSGKRKRNKINKDNAGYFFIAPYFIVFLTFTLYPILYTFKLSFMSWDGFGEQQFIGLANYQRLLQDQMFIKSIGNTIFIALLAMIPQMVFGLVLAFLLNQKKLRGSNFFKTVFYFPNLVTAVSLGVLFSLLFDWKAGSVNQVLMTLHIIKDPINWKGSPLLSQLIVALVLFWQYFG
;
A
#
# COMPACT_ATOMS: atom_id res chain seq x y z
N MET A 1 -24.69 -70.12 20.93
CA MET A 1 -23.70 -69.34 21.74
C MET A 1 -24.26 -68.03 22.10
N LYS A 2 -24.66 -67.89 23.40
CA LYS A 2 -25.24 -66.65 23.99
C LYS A 2 -24.07 -65.85 24.54
N TYR A 3 -23.81 -64.66 24.01
CA TYR A 3 -22.99 -63.65 24.66
C TYR A 3 -23.95 -62.79 25.51
N SER A 4 -23.91 -62.98 26.81
CA SER A 4 -24.51 -62.08 27.76
C SER A 4 -23.54 -60.92 28.04
N GLU A 5 -23.82 -59.72 27.49
CA GLU A 5 -23.13 -58.50 27.89
C GLU A 5 -23.61 -58.10 29.32
N GLU A 6 -22.72 -58.28 30.25
CA GLU A 6 -22.90 -57.85 31.64
C GLU A 6 -22.60 -56.36 31.75
N TYR A 7 -23.62 -55.52 31.65
CA TYR A 7 -23.48 -54.08 31.85
C TYR A 7 -23.21 -53.78 33.30
N LEU A 8 -21.98 -53.43 33.66
CA LEU A 8 -21.63 -52.93 34.99
C LEU A 8 -22.25 -51.54 35.18
N PRO A 9 -23.04 -51.32 36.27
CA PRO A 9 -23.69 -50.07 36.50
C PRO A 9 -22.68 -48.95 36.83
N TRP A 10 -22.88 -47.77 36.26
CA TRP A 10 -22.06 -46.56 36.44
C TRP A 10 -21.77 -46.20 37.91
N SER A 11 -22.57 -46.66 38.88
CA SER A 11 -22.35 -46.49 40.30
C SER A 11 -21.06 -47.13 40.83
N SER A 12 -20.52 -48.14 40.13
CA SER A 12 -19.28 -48.81 40.56
C SER A 12 -18.01 -47.98 40.26
N PHE A 13 -18.11 -46.98 39.36
CA PHE A 13 -17.02 -46.07 39.05
C PHE A 13 -16.87 -44.90 40.05
N LEU A 14 -17.91 -44.58 40.79
CA LEU A 14 -17.90 -43.42 41.72
C LEU A 14 -17.30 -43.72 43.08
N ASN A 15 -17.04 -44.95 43.43
CA ASN A 15 -16.58 -45.29 44.79
C ASN A 15 -15.07 -45.63 44.90
N ARG A 16 -14.25 -45.20 43.97
CA ARG A 16 -12.78 -45.24 44.09
C ARG A 16 -12.21 -43.90 44.57
N LYS A 17 -12.52 -43.50 45.80
CA LYS A 17 -11.88 -42.35 46.45
C LYS A 17 -10.34 -42.40 46.54
N GLY A 18 -9.72 -43.56 46.26
CA GLY A 18 -8.25 -43.71 46.27
C GLY A 18 -7.56 -43.46 44.92
N GLY A 19 -8.30 -43.44 43.80
CA GLY A 19 -7.72 -43.21 42.46
C GLY A 19 -7.51 -41.76 42.12
N LEU A 20 -8.35 -40.88 42.60
CA LEU A 20 -8.30 -39.44 42.30
C LEU A 20 -7.15 -38.68 43.01
N GLN A 21 -6.72 -39.17 44.18
CA GLN A 21 -5.57 -38.58 44.88
C GLN A 21 -4.23 -38.88 44.21
N LYS A 22 -4.05 -39.98 43.51
CA LYS A 22 -2.80 -40.29 42.79
C LYS A 22 -2.67 -39.56 41.45
N VAL A 23 -3.79 -39.19 40.81
CA VAL A 23 -3.76 -38.42 39.56
C VAL A 23 -3.46 -36.94 39.85
N ALA A 24 -3.89 -36.42 41.00
CA ALA A 24 -3.60 -35.07 41.42
C ALA A 24 -2.13 -34.83 41.82
N ALA A 25 -1.44 -35.90 42.26
CA ALA A 25 -0.04 -35.77 42.73
C ALA A 25 1.01 -35.77 41.55
N VAL A 26 0.62 -36.16 40.34
CA VAL A 26 1.51 -36.15 39.15
C VAL A 26 1.39 -34.85 38.35
N SER A 27 0.49 -33.93 38.72
CA SER A 27 0.51 -32.56 38.23
C SER A 27 1.71 -31.85 38.81
N GLY A 28 2.92 -32.28 38.34
CA GLY A 28 4.14 -31.54 38.59
C GLY A 28 3.88 -30.08 38.23
N LYS A 29 4.11 -29.17 39.15
CA LYS A 29 4.17 -27.74 38.93
C LYS A 29 5.11 -27.48 37.75
N ARG A 30 4.61 -27.55 36.53
CA ARG A 30 5.27 -26.98 35.35
C ARG A 30 5.40 -25.51 35.71
N LYS A 31 6.57 -25.06 36.12
CA LYS A 31 6.92 -23.65 36.18
C LYS A 31 6.64 -23.08 34.80
N ARG A 32 5.42 -22.68 34.54
CA ARG A 32 5.12 -21.78 33.43
C ARG A 32 5.91 -20.53 33.83
N ASN A 33 7.08 -20.32 33.18
CA ASN A 33 7.66 -19.02 33.16
C ASN A 33 6.53 -18.09 32.76
N LYS A 34 6.02 -17.34 33.74
CA LYS A 34 5.13 -16.24 33.48
C LYS A 34 5.97 -15.23 32.70
N ILE A 35 6.01 -15.39 31.36
CA ILE A 35 6.23 -14.23 30.52
C ILE A 35 5.11 -13.31 30.96
N ASN A 36 5.48 -12.22 31.65
CA ASN A 36 4.50 -11.23 32.11
C ASN A 36 3.63 -10.95 30.89
N LYS A 37 2.32 -11.17 30.99
CA LYS A 37 1.37 -10.99 29.87
C LYS A 37 1.51 -9.61 29.26
N ASP A 38 1.93 -8.64 30.06
CA ASP A 38 2.17 -7.25 29.66
C ASP A 38 3.37 -7.10 28.70
N ASN A 39 4.41 -7.95 28.83
CA ASN A 39 5.59 -7.88 27.97
C ASN A 39 5.52 -8.80 26.75
N ALA A 40 4.60 -9.76 26.73
CA ALA A 40 4.45 -10.68 25.60
C ALA A 40 4.11 -9.93 24.29
N GLY A 41 3.30 -8.88 24.38
CA GLY A 41 2.96 -8.03 23.24
C GLY A 41 4.19 -7.37 22.58
N TYR A 42 5.07 -6.81 23.41
CA TYR A 42 6.31 -6.18 22.90
C TYR A 42 7.24 -7.18 22.23
N PHE A 43 7.32 -8.41 22.72
CA PHE A 43 8.13 -9.45 22.12
C PHE A 43 7.64 -9.86 20.72
N PHE A 44 6.31 -9.89 20.51
CA PHE A 44 5.73 -10.20 19.20
C PHE A 44 5.91 -9.08 18.18
N ILE A 45 5.92 -7.82 18.61
CA ILE A 45 6.11 -6.67 17.72
C ILE A 45 7.59 -6.28 17.55
N ALA A 46 8.49 -6.77 18.43
CA ALA A 46 9.92 -6.44 18.38
C ALA A 46 10.57 -6.72 17.01
N PRO A 47 10.34 -7.86 16.32
CA PRO A 47 10.92 -8.11 15.00
C PRO A 47 10.55 -7.05 13.97
N TYR A 48 9.29 -6.59 13.98
CA TYR A 48 8.85 -5.50 13.11
C TYR A 48 9.61 -4.21 13.41
N PHE A 49 9.72 -3.83 14.68
CA PHE A 49 10.42 -2.61 15.07
C PHE A 49 11.92 -2.67 14.74
N ILE A 50 12.58 -3.84 14.90
CA ILE A 50 13.97 -4.02 14.52
C ILE A 50 14.16 -3.75 13.03
N VAL A 51 13.33 -4.35 12.17
CA VAL A 51 13.38 -4.14 10.72
C VAL A 51 13.07 -2.67 10.38
N PHE A 52 12.04 -2.10 10.98
CA PHE A 52 11.67 -0.69 10.78
C PHE A 52 12.79 0.27 11.18
N LEU A 53 13.39 0.10 12.36
CA LEU A 53 14.47 0.95 12.84
C LEU A 53 15.70 0.84 11.96
N THR A 54 16.06 -0.38 11.52
CA THR A 54 17.27 -0.63 10.74
C THR A 54 17.13 -0.19 9.28
N PHE A 55 16.00 -0.53 8.64
CA PHE A 55 15.84 -0.33 7.19
C PHE A 55 15.02 0.90 6.82
N THR A 56 14.30 1.49 7.75
CA THR A 56 13.49 2.69 7.49
C THR A 56 14.02 3.89 8.27
N LEU A 57 14.04 3.81 9.59
CA LEU A 57 14.39 4.97 10.41
C LEU A 57 15.85 5.36 10.29
N TYR A 58 16.78 4.39 10.36
CA TYR A 58 18.20 4.68 10.24
C TYR A 58 18.57 5.37 8.92
N PRO A 59 18.16 4.87 7.71
CA PRO A 59 18.42 5.58 6.45
C PRO A 59 17.80 6.97 6.39
N ILE A 60 16.62 7.18 6.96
CA ILE A 60 16.00 8.50 7.01
C ILE A 60 16.85 9.46 7.84
N LEU A 61 17.25 9.07 9.04
CA LEU A 61 18.10 9.90 9.90
C LEU A 61 19.47 10.15 9.27
N TYR A 62 20.05 9.16 8.63
CA TYR A 62 21.31 9.29 7.91
C TYR A 62 21.20 10.25 6.72
N THR A 63 20.14 10.15 5.92
CA THR A 63 19.87 11.08 4.83
C THR A 63 19.65 12.50 5.34
N PHE A 64 18.93 12.65 6.46
CA PHE A 64 18.78 13.94 7.12
C PHE A 64 20.12 14.54 7.55
N LYS A 65 21.03 13.73 8.15
CA LYS A 65 22.40 14.16 8.44
C LYS A 65 23.13 14.59 7.17
N LEU A 66 23.09 13.77 6.11
CA LEU A 66 23.73 14.07 4.83
C LEU A 66 23.24 15.35 4.18
N SER A 67 22.00 15.78 4.42
CA SER A 67 21.45 17.02 3.86
C SER A 67 22.23 18.27 4.31
N PHE A 68 22.97 18.19 5.42
CA PHE A 68 23.84 19.25 5.92
C PHE A 68 25.32 19.07 5.51
N MET A 69 25.61 18.05 4.72
CA MET A 69 26.96 17.71 4.31
C MET A 69 27.13 17.91 2.80
N SER A 70 28.35 18.20 2.39
CA SER A 70 28.80 18.04 1.01
C SER A 70 29.51 16.70 0.90
N TRP A 71 28.99 15.81 0.08
CA TRP A 71 29.54 14.48 -0.16
C TRP A 71 29.11 13.97 -1.52
N ASP A 72 30.06 13.49 -2.29
CA ASP A 72 29.87 12.95 -3.64
C ASP A 72 29.66 11.42 -3.69
N GLY A 73 29.59 10.79 -2.51
CA GLY A 73 29.52 9.33 -2.36
C GLY A 73 30.85 8.67 -2.07
N PHE A 74 31.96 9.37 -2.24
CA PHE A 74 33.32 8.91 -1.96
C PHE A 74 34.07 9.95 -1.14
N GLY A 75 35.04 9.51 -0.32
CA GLY A 75 35.86 10.41 0.45
C GLY A 75 35.21 10.99 1.71
N GLU A 76 35.72 12.10 2.21
CA GLU A 76 35.33 12.71 3.47
C GLU A 76 34.06 13.55 3.31
N GLN A 77 33.14 13.41 4.28
CA GLN A 77 31.94 14.22 4.39
C GLN A 77 32.27 15.58 5.02
N GLN A 78 32.07 16.66 4.31
CA GLN A 78 32.29 18.02 4.80
C GLN A 78 30.98 18.66 5.25
N PHE A 79 30.95 19.16 6.49
CA PHE A 79 29.79 19.86 7.01
C PHE A 79 29.68 21.25 6.39
N ILE A 80 28.60 21.51 5.66
CA ILE A 80 28.33 22.77 4.96
C ILE A 80 27.07 23.51 5.48
N GLY A 81 26.48 23.01 6.57
CA GLY A 81 25.28 23.64 7.15
C GLY A 81 24.08 23.62 6.18
N LEU A 82 23.46 24.76 5.97
CA LEU A 82 22.27 24.93 5.12
C LEU A 82 22.57 25.23 3.65
N ALA A 83 23.81 25.12 3.19
CA ALA A 83 24.18 25.51 1.82
C ALA A 83 23.44 24.68 0.76
N ASN A 84 23.17 23.40 1.01
CA ASN A 84 22.35 22.56 0.11
C ASN A 84 20.92 23.10 -0.03
N TYR A 85 20.32 23.53 1.07
CA TYR A 85 18.97 24.11 1.06
C TYR A 85 18.91 25.44 0.35
N GLN A 86 19.94 26.29 0.52
CA GLN A 86 20.03 27.56 -0.20
C GLN A 86 20.14 27.34 -1.70
N ARG A 87 20.98 26.38 -2.16
CA ARG A 87 21.06 26.02 -3.59
C ARG A 87 19.72 25.53 -4.11
N LEU A 88 19.03 24.66 -3.37
CA LEU A 88 17.72 24.13 -3.75
C LEU A 88 16.67 25.23 -3.92
N LEU A 89 16.61 26.18 -3.00
CA LEU A 89 15.67 27.30 -3.07
C LEU A 89 15.99 28.31 -4.21
N GLN A 90 17.21 28.34 -4.68
CA GLN A 90 17.64 29.16 -5.84
C GLN A 90 17.51 28.42 -7.18
N ASP A 91 17.32 27.10 -7.15
CA ASP A 91 17.15 26.29 -8.35
C ASP A 91 15.74 26.44 -8.90
N GLN A 92 15.63 27.17 -10.01
CA GLN A 92 14.36 27.38 -10.70
C GLN A 92 13.74 26.07 -11.19
N MET A 93 14.55 25.05 -11.54
CA MET A 93 14.03 23.76 -11.98
C MET A 93 13.37 23.02 -10.81
N PHE A 94 13.98 23.08 -9.62
CA PHE A 94 13.41 22.52 -8.40
C PHE A 94 12.05 23.15 -8.04
N ILE A 95 12.00 24.50 -8.01
CA ILE A 95 10.76 25.24 -7.71
C ILE A 95 9.66 24.90 -8.73
N LYS A 96 10.00 24.89 -10.03
CA LYS A 96 9.06 24.51 -11.08
C LYS A 96 8.58 23.05 -10.92
N SER A 97 9.47 22.14 -10.52
CA SER A 97 9.12 20.72 -10.29
C SER A 97 8.16 20.55 -9.12
N ILE A 98 8.32 21.32 -8.04
CA ILE A 98 7.35 21.35 -6.93
C ILE A 98 5.98 21.81 -7.43
N GLY A 99 5.94 22.93 -8.16
CA GLY A 99 4.69 23.45 -8.74
C GLY A 99 4.00 22.43 -9.63
N ASN A 100 4.75 21.77 -10.51
CA ASN A 100 4.22 20.72 -11.38
C ASN A 100 3.66 19.53 -10.58
N THR A 101 4.37 19.12 -9.53
CA THR A 101 3.94 18.01 -8.68
C THR A 101 2.64 18.35 -7.95
N ILE A 102 2.54 19.55 -7.37
CA ILE A 102 1.32 20.01 -6.69
C ILE A 102 0.16 20.10 -7.69
N PHE A 103 0.41 20.66 -8.87
CA PHE A 103 -0.62 20.78 -9.92
C PHE A 103 -1.14 19.42 -10.35
N ILE A 104 -0.27 18.47 -10.67
CA ILE A 104 -0.66 17.10 -11.06
C ILE A 104 -1.39 16.40 -9.91
N ALA A 105 -0.90 16.53 -8.67
CA ALA A 105 -1.52 15.92 -7.50
C ALA A 105 -2.96 16.44 -7.29
N LEU A 106 -3.18 17.74 -7.32
CA LEU A 106 -4.51 18.33 -7.16
C LEU A 106 -5.44 17.90 -8.30
N LEU A 107 -4.93 17.92 -9.54
CA LEU A 107 -5.71 17.57 -10.73
C LEU A 107 -6.09 16.08 -10.75
N ALA A 108 -5.30 15.19 -10.18
CA ALA A 108 -5.60 13.76 -10.03
C ALA A 108 -6.45 13.47 -8.80
N MET A 109 -6.04 13.99 -7.61
CA MET A 109 -6.64 13.66 -6.32
C MET A 109 -8.09 14.16 -6.18
N ILE A 110 -8.37 15.40 -6.62
CA ILE A 110 -9.71 15.98 -6.42
C ILE A 110 -10.78 15.17 -7.16
N PRO A 111 -10.65 14.91 -8.48
CA PRO A 111 -11.60 14.06 -9.19
C PRO A 111 -11.65 12.63 -8.64
N GLN A 112 -10.50 12.06 -8.27
CA GLN A 112 -10.40 10.73 -7.68
C GLN A 112 -11.23 10.60 -6.40
N MET A 113 -11.11 11.55 -5.48
CA MET A 113 -11.88 11.55 -4.23
C MET A 113 -13.39 11.67 -4.49
N VAL A 114 -13.77 12.59 -5.38
CA VAL A 114 -15.19 12.78 -5.74
C VAL A 114 -15.75 11.50 -6.39
N PHE A 115 -15.03 10.95 -7.37
CA PHE A 115 -15.45 9.75 -8.06
C PHE A 115 -15.51 8.54 -7.13
N GLY A 116 -14.51 8.35 -6.29
CA GLY A 116 -14.47 7.28 -5.29
C GLY A 116 -15.65 7.37 -4.30
N LEU A 117 -15.99 8.56 -3.82
CA LEU A 117 -17.16 8.77 -2.97
C LEU A 117 -18.48 8.43 -3.70
N VAL A 118 -18.63 8.88 -4.93
CA VAL A 118 -19.82 8.57 -5.75
C VAL A 118 -19.93 7.07 -5.98
N LEU A 119 -18.82 6.41 -6.35
CA LEU A 119 -18.80 4.96 -6.54
C LEU A 119 -19.12 4.22 -5.23
N ALA A 120 -18.52 4.62 -4.11
CA ALA A 120 -18.79 4.02 -2.81
C ALA A 120 -20.27 4.14 -2.44
N PHE A 121 -20.88 5.30 -2.67
CA PHE A 121 -22.32 5.51 -2.45
C PHE A 121 -23.19 4.62 -3.35
N LEU A 122 -22.88 4.57 -4.65
CA LEU A 122 -23.63 3.77 -5.61
C LEU A 122 -23.50 2.27 -5.32
N LEU A 123 -22.30 1.79 -5.06
CA LEU A 123 -22.01 0.37 -4.82
C LEU A 123 -22.50 -0.15 -3.47
N ASN A 124 -22.74 0.76 -2.51
CA ASN A 124 -23.26 0.38 -1.19
C ASN A 124 -24.80 0.30 -1.13
N GLN A 125 -25.49 0.56 -2.22
CA GLN A 125 -26.96 0.45 -2.28
C GLN A 125 -27.39 -1.02 -2.20
N LYS A 126 -28.30 -1.34 -1.25
CA LYS A 126 -28.81 -2.71 -1.01
C LYS A 126 -29.49 -3.35 -2.23
N LYS A 127 -29.95 -2.55 -3.19
CA LYS A 127 -30.64 -3.00 -4.41
C LYS A 127 -29.70 -3.36 -5.56
N LEU A 128 -28.40 -3.04 -5.48
CA LEU A 128 -27.46 -3.25 -6.59
C LEU A 128 -27.05 -4.73 -6.68
N ARG A 129 -27.58 -5.42 -7.67
CA ARG A 129 -27.15 -6.79 -8.01
C ARG A 129 -25.76 -6.75 -8.63
N GLY A 130 -24.82 -7.58 -8.15
CA GLY A 130 -23.46 -7.64 -8.72
C GLY A 130 -22.47 -6.62 -8.14
N SER A 131 -22.77 -5.98 -7.01
CA SER A 131 -21.88 -5.00 -6.36
C SER A 131 -20.44 -5.48 -6.23
N ASN A 132 -20.21 -6.75 -5.89
CA ASN A 132 -18.88 -7.32 -5.76
C ASN A 132 -18.12 -7.39 -7.10
N PHE A 133 -18.82 -7.68 -8.20
CA PHE A 133 -18.21 -7.66 -9.53
C PHE A 133 -17.73 -6.25 -9.89
N PHE A 134 -18.60 -5.24 -9.71
CA PHE A 134 -18.21 -3.85 -9.97
C PHE A 134 -17.03 -3.39 -9.09
N LYS A 135 -17.02 -3.74 -7.81
CA LYS A 135 -15.88 -3.45 -6.92
C LYS A 135 -14.57 -4.03 -7.47
N THR A 136 -14.61 -5.27 -7.95
CA THR A 136 -13.43 -5.93 -8.53
C THR A 136 -12.97 -5.22 -9.81
N VAL A 137 -13.90 -4.86 -10.69
CA VAL A 137 -13.59 -4.17 -11.96
C VAL A 137 -12.99 -2.79 -11.70
N PHE A 138 -13.55 -2.01 -10.77
CA PHE A 138 -13.03 -0.68 -10.46
C PHE A 138 -11.71 -0.73 -9.71
N TYR A 139 -11.45 -1.78 -8.91
CA TYR A 139 -10.18 -1.97 -8.23
C TYR A 139 -9.07 -2.50 -9.15
N PHE A 140 -9.44 -3.12 -10.30
CA PHE A 140 -8.47 -3.73 -11.22
C PHE A 140 -7.34 -2.78 -11.67
N PRO A 141 -7.59 -1.50 -12.03
CA PRO A 141 -6.52 -0.59 -12.43
C PRO A 141 -5.42 -0.42 -11.38
N ASN A 142 -5.77 -0.48 -10.10
CA ASN A 142 -4.82 -0.35 -8.98
C ASN A 142 -3.79 -1.50 -8.92
N LEU A 143 -4.11 -2.65 -9.49
CA LEU A 143 -3.21 -3.82 -9.54
C LEU A 143 -2.17 -3.71 -10.65
N VAL A 144 -2.36 -2.81 -11.62
CA VAL A 144 -1.42 -2.64 -12.73
C VAL A 144 -0.21 -1.83 -12.28
N THR A 145 0.98 -2.29 -12.64
CA THR A 145 2.22 -1.59 -12.25
C THR A 145 2.33 -0.23 -12.93
N ALA A 146 2.88 0.76 -12.24
CA ALA A 146 3.08 2.11 -12.79
C ALA A 146 3.90 2.11 -14.08
N VAL A 147 4.89 1.21 -14.21
CA VAL A 147 5.72 1.08 -15.41
C VAL A 147 4.87 0.60 -16.60
N SER A 148 4.05 -0.43 -16.40
CA SER A 148 3.16 -0.93 -17.46
C SER A 148 2.15 0.13 -17.91
N LEU A 149 1.61 0.90 -16.97
CA LEU A 149 0.73 2.03 -17.28
C LEU A 149 1.47 3.11 -18.06
N GLY A 150 2.68 3.48 -17.66
CA GLY A 150 3.50 4.46 -18.36
C GLY A 150 3.74 4.07 -19.82
N VAL A 151 4.06 2.80 -20.07
CA VAL A 151 4.25 2.30 -21.46
C VAL A 151 2.92 2.32 -22.22
N LEU A 152 1.84 1.76 -21.63
CA LEU A 152 0.53 1.70 -22.28
C LEU A 152 0.04 3.10 -22.69
N PHE A 153 0.02 4.03 -21.75
CA PHE A 153 -0.46 5.40 -22.03
C PHE A 153 0.49 6.15 -22.94
N SER A 154 1.81 5.88 -22.89
CA SER A 154 2.77 6.46 -23.85
C SER A 154 2.48 6.03 -25.29
N LEU A 155 2.05 4.79 -25.51
CA LEU A 155 1.63 4.30 -26.83
C LEU A 155 0.25 4.85 -27.24
N LEU A 156 -0.71 4.90 -26.31
CA LEU A 156 -2.05 5.44 -26.59
C LEU A 156 -2.02 6.91 -27.00
N PHE A 157 -1.17 7.71 -26.33
CA PHE A 157 -0.98 9.13 -26.56
C PHE A 157 0.25 9.44 -27.45
N ASP A 158 0.67 8.48 -28.29
CA ASP A 158 1.73 8.75 -29.26
C ASP A 158 1.25 9.76 -30.30
N TRP A 159 2.15 10.65 -30.72
CA TRP A 159 1.79 11.72 -31.64
C TRP A 159 1.34 11.18 -33.01
N LYS A 160 2.10 10.24 -33.58
CA LYS A 160 1.86 9.80 -34.96
C LYS A 160 0.96 8.56 -35.04
N ALA A 161 1.17 7.60 -34.14
CA ALA A 161 0.53 6.28 -34.20
C ALA A 161 -0.45 6.05 -33.04
N GLY A 162 -0.63 7.03 -32.14
CA GLY A 162 -1.45 6.87 -30.94
C GLY A 162 -2.93 6.70 -31.25
N SER A 163 -3.53 5.68 -30.64
CA SER A 163 -4.94 5.36 -30.83
C SER A 163 -5.87 6.52 -30.43
N VAL A 164 -5.47 7.34 -29.45
CA VAL A 164 -6.26 8.50 -29.04
C VAL A 164 -6.41 9.50 -30.17
N ASN A 165 -5.32 9.84 -30.86
CA ASN A 165 -5.39 10.73 -32.03
C ASN A 165 -6.22 10.13 -33.16
N GLN A 166 -6.07 8.81 -33.43
CA GLN A 166 -6.85 8.13 -34.46
C GLN A 166 -8.34 8.18 -34.18
N VAL A 167 -8.77 7.90 -32.94
CA VAL A 167 -10.18 7.98 -32.55
C VAL A 167 -10.70 9.41 -32.67
N LEU A 168 -9.96 10.41 -32.18
CA LEU A 168 -10.37 11.82 -32.26
C LEU A 168 -10.51 12.32 -33.70
N MET A 169 -9.62 11.90 -34.60
CA MET A 169 -9.69 12.22 -36.02
C MET A 169 -10.87 11.52 -36.69
N THR A 170 -11.11 10.24 -36.38
CA THR A 170 -12.25 9.48 -36.92
C THR A 170 -13.58 10.09 -36.50
N LEU A 171 -13.65 10.59 -35.25
CA LEU A 171 -14.84 11.30 -34.74
C LEU A 171 -14.94 12.76 -35.24
N HIS A 172 -14.02 13.21 -36.10
CA HIS A 172 -13.95 14.58 -36.63
C HIS A 172 -13.85 15.67 -35.54
N ILE A 173 -13.33 15.32 -34.35
CA ILE A 173 -13.09 16.26 -33.24
C ILE A 173 -11.85 17.09 -33.50
N ILE A 174 -10.81 16.46 -34.07
CA ILE A 174 -9.56 17.12 -34.48
C ILE A 174 -9.29 16.85 -35.96
N LYS A 175 -8.63 17.80 -36.62
CA LYS A 175 -8.20 17.67 -38.02
C LYS A 175 -6.79 17.06 -38.14
N ASP A 176 -5.89 17.49 -37.26
CA ASP A 176 -4.50 17.06 -37.24
C ASP A 176 -4.16 16.38 -35.92
N PRO A 177 -3.19 15.44 -35.88
CA PRO A 177 -2.81 14.73 -34.67
C PRO A 177 -2.16 15.69 -33.67
N ILE A 178 -2.61 15.62 -32.43
CA ILE A 178 -2.09 16.42 -31.32
C ILE A 178 -0.77 15.80 -30.82
N ASN A 179 0.27 16.62 -30.69
CA ASN A 179 1.50 16.22 -29.98
C ASN A 179 1.30 16.36 -28.47
N TRP A 180 0.77 15.33 -27.85
CA TRP A 180 0.43 15.30 -26.42
C TRP A 180 1.65 15.54 -25.51
N LYS A 181 2.85 15.14 -25.95
CA LYS A 181 4.10 15.30 -25.18
C LYS A 181 4.84 16.58 -25.52
N GLY A 182 4.39 17.31 -26.53
CA GLY A 182 5.02 18.57 -26.97
C GLY A 182 4.75 19.76 -26.07
N SER A 183 3.76 19.68 -25.21
CA SER A 183 3.41 20.72 -24.26
C SER A 183 3.50 20.23 -22.81
N PRO A 184 4.13 21.00 -21.89
CA PRO A 184 4.16 20.64 -20.46
C PRO A 184 2.77 20.42 -19.89
N LEU A 185 1.80 21.29 -20.23
CA LEU A 185 0.43 21.19 -19.72
C LEU A 185 -0.23 19.89 -20.18
N LEU A 186 -0.15 19.53 -21.46
CA LEU A 186 -0.75 18.30 -21.98
C LEU A 186 -0.13 17.06 -21.34
N SER A 187 1.20 17.06 -21.15
CA SER A 187 1.89 15.98 -20.44
C SER A 187 1.40 15.83 -19.00
N GLN A 188 1.21 16.95 -18.27
CA GLN A 188 0.68 16.95 -16.90
C GLN A 188 -0.76 16.44 -16.85
N LEU A 189 -1.60 16.82 -17.81
CA LEU A 189 -2.98 16.33 -17.93
C LEU A 189 -3.02 14.81 -18.16
N ILE A 190 -2.16 14.27 -19.01
CA ILE A 190 -2.07 12.82 -19.25
C ILE A 190 -1.64 12.11 -17.97
N VAL A 191 -0.59 12.60 -17.28
CA VAL A 191 -0.12 12.00 -16.03
C VAL A 191 -1.23 12.02 -14.97
N ALA A 192 -1.93 13.15 -14.83
CA ALA A 192 -3.05 13.25 -13.89
C ALA A 192 -4.20 12.30 -14.26
N LEU A 193 -4.52 12.15 -15.55
CA LEU A 193 -5.52 11.19 -16.03
C LEU A 193 -5.13 9.74 -15.69
N VAL A 194 -3.85 9.38 -15.89
CA VAL A 194 -3.34 8.04 -15.57
C VAL A 194 -3.45 7.76 -14.08
N LEU A 195 -3.03 8.71 -13.24
CA LEU A 195 -3.12 8.60 -11.77
C LEU A 195 -4.57 8.51 -11.32
N PHE A 196 -5.45 9.36 -11.86
CA PHE A 196 -6.88 9.28 -11.60
C PHE A 196 -7.42 7.89 -11.94
N TRP A 197 -7.16 7.39 -13.18
CA TRP A 197 -7.63 6.08 -13.62
C TRP A 197 -7.08 4.93 -12.77
N GLN A 198 -5.85 5.03 -12.32
CA GLN A 198 -5.22 3.99 -11.49
C GLN A 198 -5.83 3.90 -10.09
N TYR A 199 -6.19 5.02 -9.49
CA TYR A 199 -6.52 5.08 -8.06
C TYR A 199 -7.96 5.48 -7.73
N PHE A 200 -8.86 5.59 -8.70
CA PHE A 200 -10.25 6.00 -8.41
C PHE A 200 -11.12 4.87 -7.81
N GLY A 201 -10.67 3.59 -7.87
CA GLY A 201 -11.41 2.41 -7.45
C GLY A 201 -11.10 1.89 -6.05
#